data_82e68138e096b251509728eed61bd2f3
#
_entry.id   82e68138e096b251509728eed61bd2f3
#
_cell.length_a   1.000
_cell.length_b   1.000
_cell.length_c   1.000
_cell.angle_alpha   90.00
_cell.angle_beta   90.00
_cell.angle_gamma   90.00
#
_symmetry.space_group_name_H-M   'P 1'
#
loop_
_entity.id
_entity.type
_entity.pdbx_description
1 polymer ?
#
loop_
_entity_poly.entity_id
_entity_poly.type
_entity_poly.pdbx_seq_one_letter_code
_entity_poly.pdbx_strand_id
1 'polypeptide(L)'
;MTDTPAVKSKKAKIHATLDNQSHNVLGWVIEVFFIVLIVANVLIVILETVQGINLQFSQLFWTIEIVSLGVFTVEYCLRLWCCTAEDRYSAPIKGRILYIITPLALIDLAAILPTYLSLLFLPIGVDFLFLRALRLFRVLRVFKLGHYSDSLATIKRVVAVKSGELFIVAFTAVIVLIVASSAMYYVEFASHSSTFTSIPDAMWWGVETLTTVGYGDMVPVTPLGKALGAVIAVMGIALFALPAGILGSGFYEEFQKRREKDAPASQSQFLCTSIADEIKKAAELRDSGIITLLEFEDYKNQLLRSVEAPQYGNLESDRSN
;
A
#
# COMPACT_ATOMS: atom_id res chain seq x y z
N MET A 1 15.86 34.51 -5.20
CA MET A 1 15.06 34.73 -6.42
C MET A 1 13.67 34.19 -6.08
N THR A 2 12.74 35.09 -5.77
CA THR A 2 11.35 34.74 -5.46
C THR A 2 10.59 34.55 -6.78
N ASP A 3 9.97 33.39 -6.96
CA ASP A 3 9.16 33.11 -8.14
C ASP A 3 8.05 34.16 -8.33
N THR A 4 7.89 34.69 -9.52
CA THR A 4 6.79 35.58 -9.90
C THR A 4 5.44 34.87 -9.70
N PRO A 5 4.36 35.57 -9.31
CA PRO A 5 3.04 34.94 -9.04
C PRO A 5 2.51 34.11 -10.21
N ALA A 6 2.84 34.45 -11.46
CA ALA A 6 2.51 33.68 -12.65
C ALA A 6 3.26 32.32 -12.73
N VAL A 7 4.49 32.26 -12.25
CA VAL A 7 5.28 31.01 -12.19
C VAL A 7 4.77 30.09 -11.09
N LYS A 8 4.41 30.64 -9.92
CA LYS A 8 3.75 29.87 -8.83
C LYS A 8 2.45 29.24 -9.31
N SER A 9 1.61 29.98 -10.03
CA SER A 9 0.35 29.47 -10.58
C SER A 9 0.57 28.34 -11.61
N LYS A 10 1.59 28.45 -12.48
CA LYS A 10 1.94 27.40 -13.45
C LYS A 10 2.48 26.15 -12.74
N LYS A 11 3.36 26.30 -11.77
CA LYS A 11 3.90 25.20 -10.96
C LYS A 11 2.78 24.45 -10.24
N ALA A 12 1.85 25.16 -9.61
CA ALA A 12 0.71 24.56 -8.92
C ALA A 12 -0.20 23.78 -9.88
N LYS A 13 -0.45 24.30 -11.09
CA LYS A 13 -1.23 23.57 -12.10
C LYS A 13 -0.55 22.28 -12.57
N ILE A 14 0.76 22.32 -12.85
CA ILE A 14 1.52 21.15 -13.28
C ILE A 14 1.60 20.11 -12.15
N HIS A 15 1.82 20.56 -10.91
CA HIS A 15 1.81 19.69 -9.73
C HIS A 15 0.45 18.99 -9.57
N ALA A 16 -0.64 19.74 -9.63
CA ALA A 16 -1.99 19.18 -9.53
C ALA A 16 -2.33 18.20 -10.66
N THR A 17 -1.73 18.37 -11.85
CA THR A 17 -1.93 17.46 -12.98
C THR A 17 -1.09 16.18 -12.83
N LEU A 18 0.15 16.30 -12.33
CA LEU A 18 1.05 15.15 -12.12
C LEU A 18 0.64 14.28 -10.92
N ASP A 19 0.02 14.87 -9.90
CA ASP A 19 -0.42 14.18 -8.68
C ASP A 19 -1.93 13.83 -8.70
N ASN A 20 -2.57 13.90 -9.87
CA ASN A 20 -4.00 13.58 -10.10
C ASN A 20 -4.99 14.26 -9.12
N GLN A 21 -4.59 15.36 -8.49
CA GLN A 21 -5.45 16.11 -7.57
C GLN A 21 -6.60 16.86 -8.28
N SER A 22 -6.56 16.94 -9.61
CA SER A 22 -7.47 17.79 -10.38
C SER A 22 -8.65 17.03 -11.02
N HIS A 23 -8.77 15.70 -10.89
CA HIS A 23 -9.79 14.86 -11.54
C HIS A 23 -10.02 15.18 -13.03
N ASN A 24 -9.02 15.72 -13.72
CA ASN A 24 -9.10 16.09 -15.13
C ASN A 24 -8.79 14.90 -16.03
N VAL A 25 -9.47 14.80 -17.16
CA VAL A 25 -9.22 13.78 -18.19
C VAL A 25 -7.74 13.74 -18.60
N LEU A 26 -7.07 14.91 -18.67
CA LEU A 26 -5.65 15.01 -18.99
C LEU A 26 -4.77 14.33 -17.92
N GLY A 27 -5.06 14.52 -16.64
CA GLY A 27 -4.35 13.88 -15.55
C GLY A 27 -4.50 12.36 -15.61
N TRP A 28 -5.70 11.86 -15.85
CA TRP A 28 -5.97 10.44 -16.02
C TRP A 28 -5.22 9.83 -17.22
N VAL A 29 -5.18 10.52 -18.36
CA VAL A 29 -4.42 10.05 -19.56
C VAL A 29 -2.93 9.96 -19.26
N ILE A 30 -2.36 10.96 -18.58
CA ILE A 30 -0.94 10.98 -18.18
C ILE A 30 -0.66 9.81 -17.22
N GLU A 31 -1.51 9.58 -16.24
CA GLU A 31 -1.40 8.48 -15.28
C GLU A 31 -1.40 7.12 -16.00
N VAL A 32 -2.39 6.85 -16.84
CA VAL A 32 -2.48 5.60 -17.63
C VAL A 32 -1.24 5.45 -18.53
N PHE A 33 -0.77 6.52 -19.16
CA PHE A 33 0.45 6.49 -19.98
C PHE A 33 1.67 6.04 -19.15
N PHE A 34 1.89 6.61 -17.97
CA PHE A 34 3.00 6.21 -17.11
C PHE A 34 2.86 4.77 -16.60
N ILE A 35 1.65 4.34 -16.22
CA ILE A 35 1.39 2.95 -15.81
C ILE A 35 1.75 1.99 -16.94
N VAL A 36 1.26 2.24 -18.15
CA VAL A 36 1.56 1.40 -19.33
C VAL A 36 3.06 1.40 -19.63
N LEU A 37 3.72 2.54 -19.55
CA LEU A 37 5.16 2.66 -19.78
C LEU A 37 5.98 1.88 -18.75
N ILE A 38 5.60 1.94 -17.46
CA ILE A 38 6.26 1.19 -16.38
C ILE A 38 6.06 -0.30 -16.59
N VAL A 39 4.83 -0.75 -16.85
CA VAL A 39 4.52 -2.17 -17.09
C VAL A 39 5.28 -2.69 -18.32
N ALA A 40 5.30 -1.95 -19.41
CA ALA A 40 6.06 -2.31 -20.61
C ALA A 40 7.56 -2.47 -20.31
N ASN A 41 8.16 -1.55 -19.55
CA ASN A 41 9.55 -1.64 -19.14
C ASN A 41 9.85 -2.85 -18.26
N VAL A 42 8.96 -3.17 -17.31
CA VAL A 42 9.11 -4.36 -16.45
C VAL A 42 9.03 -5.63 -17.29
N LEU A 43 8.07 -5.70 -18.22
CA LEU A 43 7.95 -6.84 -19.15
C LEU A 43 9.21 -6.99 -20.03
N ILE A 44 9.78 -5.90 -20.52
CA ILE A 44 11.02 -5.93 -21.30
C ILE A 44 12.17 -6.50 -20.47
N VAL A 45 12.34 -6.06 -19.23
CA VAL A 45 13.39 -6.60 -18.33
C VAL A 45 13.22 -8.12 -18.15
N ILE A 46 11.99 -8.61 -18.03
CA ILE A 46 11.70 -10.04 -17.93
C ILE A 46 12.04 -10.74 -19.26
N LEU A 47 11.62 -10.21 -20.39
CA LEU A 47 11.85 -10.78 -21.71
C LEU A 47 13.34 -10.78 -22.12
N GLU A 48 14.12 -9.78 -21.67
CA GLU A 48 15.58 -9.75 -21.85
C GLU A 48 16.31 -10.93 -21.23
N THR A 49 15.73 -11.57 -20.20
CA THR A 49 16.31 -12.76 -19.57
C THR A 49 16.20 -14.00 -20.45
N VAL A 50 15.27 -14.02 -21.42
CA VAL A 50 15.07 -15.13 -22.37
C VAL A 50 16.01 -14.95 -23.55
N GLN A 51 17.07 -15.78 -23.64
CA GLN A 51 18.14 -15.65 -24.63
C GLN A 51 17.65 -15.57 -26.07
N GLY A 52 16.67 -16.40 -26.48
CA GLY A 52 16.12 -16.41 -27.82
C GLY A 52 15.43 -15.09 -28.22
N ILE A 53 14.65 -14.52 -27.29
CA ILE A 53 13.94 -13.26 -27.50
C ILE A 53 14.91 -12.09 -27.49
N ASN A 54 15.87 -12.10 -26.56
CA ASN A 54 16.86 -11.04 -26.47
C ASN A 54 17.73 -10.90 -27.73
N LEU A 55 18.16 -12.02 -28.33
CA LEU A 55 18.93 -12.00 -29.56
C LEU A 55 18.14 -11.40 -30.74
N GLN A 56 16.84 -11.62 -30.80
CA GLN A 56 15.99 -11.16 -31.89
C GLN A 56 15.58 -9.69 -31.73
N PHE A 57 15.31 -9.23 -30.50
CA PHE A 57 14.69 -7.93 -30.22
C PHE A 57 15.58 -6.99 -29.40
N SER A 58 16.88 -7.27 -29.27
CA SER A 58 17.79 -6.47 -28.41
C SER A 58 17.80 -4.98 -28.76
N GLN A 59 17.76 -4.65 -30.05
CA GLN A 59 17.78 -3.25 -30.51
C GLN A 59 16.46 -2.53 -30.18
N LEU A 60 15.33 -3.23 -30.27
CA LEU A 60 14.01 -2.70 -29.90
C LEU A 60 13.95 -2.44 -28.39
N PHE A 61 14.40 -3.41 -27.59
CA PHE A 61 14.43 -3.29 -26.12
C PHE A 61 15.30 -2.11 -25.68
N TRP A 62 16.49 -1.99 -26.26
CA TRP A 62 17.38 -0.85 -26.02
C TRP A 62 16.73 0.49 -26.36
N THR A 63 16.07 0.58 -27.51
CA THR A 63 15.39 1.81 -27.93
C THR A 63 14.29 2.21 -26.97
N ILE A 64 13.43 1.26 -26.59
CA ILE A 64 12.34 1.51 -25.61
C ILE A 64 12.93 1.90 -24.26
N GLU A 65 14.03 1.29 -23.83
CA GLU A 65 14.68 1.63 -22.58
C GLU A 65 15.18 3.07 -22.56
N ILE A 66 15.89 3.51 -23.60
CA ILE A 66 16.42 4.89 -23.69
C ILE A 66 15.29 5.91 -23.77
N VAL A 67 14.24 5.64 -24.54
CA VAL A 67 13.07 6.51 -24.64
C VAL A 67 12.39 6.63 -23.27
N SER A 68 12.19 5.49 -22.60
CA SER A 68 11.57 5.47 -21.26
C SER A 68 12.42 6.20 -20.22
N LEU A 69 13.75 6.02 -20.28
CA LEU A 69 14.69 6.76 -19.42
C LEU A 69 14.53 8.26 -19.60
N GLY A 70 14.44 8.73 -20.86
CA GLY A 70 14.20 10.15 -21.17
C GLY A 70 12.89 10.65 -20.57
N VAL A 71 11.80 9.90 -20.76
CA VAL A 71 10.48 10.24 -20.23
C VAL A 71 10.50 10.32 -18.70
N PHE A 72 11.04 9.30 -18.02
CA PHE A 72 11.12 9.29 -16.55
C PHE A 72 12.04 10.38 -16.00
N THR A 73 13.11 10.73 -16.73
CA THR A 73 13.99 11.83 -16.34
C THR A 73 13.27 13.17 -16.43
N VAL A 74 12.54 13.40 -17.51
CA VAL A 74 11.74 14.63 -17.68
C VAL A 74 10.67 14.72 -16.60
N GLU A 75 9.96 13.62 -16.31
CA GLU A 75 8.98 13.54 -15.22
C GLU A 75 9.62 13.91 -13.87
N TYR A 76 10.76 13.29 -13.51
CA TYR A 76 11.47 13.57 -12.27
C TYR A 76 11.90 15.03 -12.15
N CYS A 77 12.46 15.60 -13.25
CA CYS A 77 12.84 16.99 -13.30
C CYS A 77 11.64 17.93 -13.14
N LEU A 78 10.50 17.62 -13.76
CA LEU A 78 9.26 18.38 -13.61
C LEU A 78 8.73 18.33 -12.17
N ARG A 79 8.72 17.16 -11.53
CA ARG A 79 8.34 17.01 -10.12
C ARG A 79 9.26 17.82 -9.20
N LEU A 80 10.58 17.73 -9.41
CA LEU A 80 11.57 18.51 -8.66
C LEU A 80 11.45 20.02 -8.89
N TRP A 81 11.02 20.42 -10.08
CA TRP A 81 10.77 21.84 -10.36
C TRP A 81 9.48 22.35 -9.73
N CYS A 82 8.43 21.51 -9.71
CA CYS A 82 7.12 21.87 -9.20
C CYS A 82 6.99 21.70 -7.67
N CYS A 83 7.84 20.90 -7.00
CA CYS A 83 7.75 20.65 -5.55
C CYS A 83 7.75 21.94 -4.71
N THR A 84 8.38 23.01 -5.19
CA THR A 84 8.40 24.33 -4.52
C THR A 84 7.05 25.04 -4.53
N ALA A 85 6.02 24.52 -5.19
CA ALA A 85 4.66 25.02 -5.12
C ALA A 85 3.94 24.61 -3.83
N GLU A 86 4.36 23.53 -3.19
CA GLU A 86 3.87 23.08 -1.90
C GLU A 86 4.55 23.87 -0.76
N ASP A 87 3.77 24.32 0.22
CA ASP A 87 4.27 25.17 1.32
C ASP A 87 5.39 24.49 2.13
N ARG A 88 5.34 23.16 2.23
CA ARG A 88 6.36 22.35 2.92
C ARG A 88 7.75 22.46 2.27
N TYR A 89 7.82 22.66 0.94
CA TYR A 89 9.04 22.72 0.15
C TYR A 89 9.30 24.09 -0.48
N SER A 90 8.75 25.16 0.09
CA SER A 90 8.79 26.53 -0.45
C SER A 90 10.20 27.12 -0.58
N ALA A 91 11.18 26.60 0.18
CA ALA A 91 12.58 27.05 0.08
C ALA A 91 13.24 26.57 -1.24
N PRO A 92 13.90 27.46 -2.02
CA PRO A 92 14.32 27.14 -3.39
C PRO A 92 15.39 26.04 -3.48
N ILE A 93 16.26 25.90 -2.49
CA ILE A 93 17.31 24.85 -2.47
C ILE A 93 17.00 23.82 -1.39
N LYS A 94 16.77 24.25 -0.15
CA LYS A 94 16.46 23.34 0.96
C LYS A 94 15.20 22.51 0.71
N GLY A 95 14.16 23.12 0.11
CA GLY A 95 12.92 22.45 -0.23
C GLY A 95 13.14 21.31 -1.26
N ARG A 96 13.96 21.55 -2.28
CA ARG A 96 14.28 20.51 -3.27
C ARG A 96 15.10 19.37 -2.68
N ILE A 97 16.09 19.66 -1.82
CA ILE A 97 16.86 18.62 -1.13
C ILE A 97 15.95 17.79 -0.23
N LEU A 98 15.05 18.46 0.52
CA LEU A 98 14.09 17.77 1.36
C LEU A 98 13.11 16.90 0.54
N TYR A 99 12.69 17.37 -0.63
CA TYR A 99 11.88 16.60 -1.57
C TYR A 99 12.61 15.35 -2.10
N ILE A 100 13.88 15.47 -2.51
CA ILE A 100 14.69 14.34 -3.00
C ILE A 100 14.78 13.20 -1.98
N ILE A 101 14.81 13.53 -0.69
CA ILE A 101 14.90 12.53 0.40
C ILE A 101 13.52 11.89 0.69
N THR A 102 12.43 12.38 0.11
CA THR A 102 11.13 11.74 0.30
C THR A 102 11.09 10.34 -0.32
N PRO A 103 10.36 9.38 0.29
CA PRO A 103 10.30 8.00 -0.22
C PRO A 103 9.87 7.93 -1.69
N LEU A 104 8.96 8.79 -2.10
CA LEU A 104 8.46 8.83 -3.48
C LEU A 104 9.52 9.34 -4.46
N ALA A 105 10.24 10.41 -4.12
CA ALA A 105 11.32 10.91 -4.97
C ALA A 105 12.51 9.95 -5.03
N LEU A 106 12.78 9.21 -3.95
CA LEU A 106 13.80 8.15 -3.93
C LEU A 106 13.41 6.97 -4.85
N ILE A 107 12.14 6.61 -4.92
CA ILE A 107 11.63 5.60 -5.87
C ILE A 107 11.84 6.07 -7.30
N ASP A 108 11.52 7.34 -7.62
CA ASP A 108 11.74 7.91 -8.95
C ASP A 108 13.22 7.92 -9.31
N LEU A 109 14.08 8.28 -8.38
CA LEU A 109 15.53 8.27 -8.55
C LEU A 109 16.04 6.83 -8.76
N ALA A 110 15.59 5.87 -7.94
CA ALA A 110 15.95 4.46 -8.07
C ALA A 110 15.53 3.84 -9.41
N ALA A 111 14.49 4.38 -10.04
CA ALA A 111 14.04 3.91 -11.35
C ALA A 111 14.96 4.35 -12.51
N ILE A 112 15.62 5.50 -12.39
CA ILE A 112 16.47 6.07 -13.45
C ILE A 112 17.96 5.83 -13.20
N LEU A 113 18.40 5.84 -11.94
CA LEU A 113 19.79 5.78 -11.52
C LEU A 113 20.57 4.57 -12.07
N PRO A 114 20.04 3.31 -12.02
CA PRO A 114 20.78 2.14 -12.50
C PRO A 114 21.14 2.23 -13.98
N THR A 115 20.28 2.81 -14.82
CA THR A 115 20.54 2.96 -16.25
C THR A 115 21.61 4.03 -16.49
N TYR A 116 21.56 5.17 -15.78
CA TYR A 116 22.61 6.17 -15.87
C TYR A 116 23.96 5.65 -15.39
N LEU A 117 23.99 4.90 -14.28
CA LEU A 117 25.22 4.25 -13.79
C LEU A 117 25.76 3.26 -14.82
N SER A 118 24.89 2.44 -15.44
CA SER A 118 25.32 1.52 -16.49
C SER A 118 25.94 2.24 -17.69
N LEU A 119 25.36 3.37 -18.11
CA LEU A 119 25.89 4.19 -19.21
C LEU A 119 27.22 4.87 -18.85
N LEU A 120 27.37 5.31 -17.58
CA LEU A 120 28.58 5.99 -17.11
C LEU A 120 29.75 5.01 -16.93
N PHE A 121 29.52 3.82 -16.42
CA PHE A 121 30.55 2.83 -16.13
C PHE A 121 30.92 1.95 -17.33
N LEU A 122 30.08 1.86 -18.36
CA LEU A 122 30.37 1.11 -19.58
C LEU A 122 31.71 1.49 -20.24
N PRO A 123 32.04 2.79 -20.43
CA PRO A 123 33.32 3.18 -21.07
C PRO A 123 34.54 3.04 -20.15
N ILE A 124 34.36 2.87 -18.84
CA ILE A 124 35.46 2.82 -17.86
C ILE A 124 35.99 1.39 -17.66
N GLY A 125 35.36 0.37 -18.29
CA GLY A 125 35.84 -1.01 -18.21
C GLY A 125 35.58 -1.69 -16.85
N VAL A 126 34.57 -1.25 -16.12
CA VAL A 126 34.18 -1.84 -14.84
C VAL A 126 33.66 -3.27 -15.05
N ASP A 127 33.89 -4.13 -14.05
CA ASP A 127 33.57 -5.55 -14.05
C ASP A 127 32.15 -5.85 -14.61
N PHE A 128 32.11 -6.82 -15.52
CA PHE A 128 30.90 -7.24 -16.21
C PHE A 128 29.81 -7.73 -15.27
N LEU A 129 30.19 -8.27 -14.10
CA LEU A 129 29.27 -8.69 -13.03
C LEU A 129 28.54 -7.49 -12.39
N PHE A 130 29.28 -6.42 -12.13
CA PHE A 130 28.69 -5.19 -11.57
C PHE A 130 27.69 -4.55 -12.51
N LEU A 131 28.04 -4.44 -13.82
CA LEU A 131 27.13 -3.93 -14.83
C LEU A 131 25.87 -4.79 -15.00
N ARG A 132 26.02 -6.14 -14.84
CA ARG A 132 24.88 -7.06 -14.86
C ARG A 132 23.98 -6.85 -13.64
N ALA A 133 24.56 -6.66 -12.45
CA ALA A 133 23.80 -6.37 -11.25
C ALA A 133 23.02 -5.04 -11.38
N LEU A 134 23.63 -3.99 -11.93
CA LEU A 134 22.93 -2.72 -12.19
C LEU A 134 21.73 -2.89 -13.11
N ARG A 135 21.78 -3.83 -14.07
CA ARG A 135 20.62 -4.13 -14.92
C ARG A 135 19.44 -4.71 -14.13
N LEU A 136 19.71 -5.57 -13.13
CA LEU A 136 18.66 -6.12 -12.27
C LEU A 136 17.91 -5.04 -11.47
N PHE A 137 18.62 -4.00 -11.04
CA PHE A 137 17.98 -2.89 -10.33
C PHE A 137 16.97 -2.10 -11.18
N ARG A 138 16.95 -2.27 -12.50
CA ARG A 138 15.92 -1.66 -13.38
C ARG A 138 14.52 -2.12 -13.02
N VAL A 139 14.37 -3.34 -12.42
CA VAL A 139 13.07 -3.84 -11.95
C VAL A 139 12.46 -2.96 -10.86
N LEU A 140 13.29 -2.16 -10.14
CA LEU A 140 12.82 -1.22 -9.12
C LEU A 140 11.88 -0.14 -9.69
N ARG A 141 11.84 0.02 -11.02
CA ARG A 141 10.85 0.89 -11.69
C ARG A 141 9.40 0.49 -11.36
N VAL A 142 9.14 -0.78 -11.01
CA VAL A 142 7.81 -1.24 -10.60
C VAL A 142 7.28 -0.46 -9.40
N PHE A 143 8.15 -0.01 -8.50
CA PHE A 143 7.75 0.79 -7.35
C PHE A 143 7.18 2.17 -7.72
N LYS A 144 7.45 2.66 -8.94
CA LYS A 144 6.83 3.89 -9.47
C LYS A 144 5.30 3.76 -9.61
N LEU A 145 4.77 2.54 -9.73
CA LEU A 145 3.31 2.32 -9.70
C LEU A 145 2.68 2.84 -8.41
N GLY A 146 3.48 2.94 -7.33
CA GLY A 146 3.03 3.52 -6.06
C GLY A 146 2.61 4.98 -6.14
N HIS A 147 3.10 5.73 -7.12
CA HIS A 147 2.69 7.11 -7.37
C HIS A 147 1.30 7.23 -8.00
N TYR A 148 0.91 6.22 -8.78
CA TYR A 148 -0.27 6.25 -9.64
C TYR A 148 -1.43 5.41 -9.10
N SER A 149 -1.33 4.89 -7.86
CA SER A 149 -2.34 3.99 -7.31
C SER A 149 -2.81 4.43 -5.94
N ASP A 150 -4.03 4.94 -5.87
CA ASP A 150 -4.73 5.21 -4.61
C ASP A 150 -4.91 3.95 -3.76
N SER A 151 -4.96 2.79 -4.42
CA SER A 151 -5.02 1.49 -3.74
C SER A 151 -3.76 1.23 -2.93
N LEU A 152 -2.56 1.57 -3.46
CA LEU A 152 -1.30 1.44 -2.72
C LEU A 152 -1.20 2.43 -1.55
N ALA A 153 -1.75 3.64 -1.71
CA ALA A 153 -1.87 4.58 -0.60
C ALA A 153 -2.77 4.03 0.52
N THR A 154 -3.86 3.33 0.16
CA THR A 154 -4.74 2.66 1.11
C THR A 154 -4.03 1.50 1.82
N ILE A 155 -3.31 0.64 1.10
CA ILE A 155 -2.50 -0.44 1.69
C ILE A 155 -1.48 0.14 2.69
N LYS A 156 -0.72 1.17 2.28
CA LYS A 156 0.25 1.84 3.14
C LYS A 156 -0.40 2.38 4.43
N ARG A 157 -1.59 2.97 4.33
CA ARG A 157 -2.32 3.50 5.49
C ARG A 157 -2.76 2.39 6.43
N VAL A 158 -3.34 1.31 5.90
CA VAL A 158 -3.76 0.14 6.68
C VAL A 158 -2.57 -0.48 7.40
N VAL A 159 -1.47 -0.73 6.68
CA VAL A 159 -0.24 -1.29 7.27
C VAL A 159 0.33 -0.36 8.34
N ALA A 160 0.32 0.96 8.12
CA ALA A 160 0.81 1.93 9.11
C ALA A 160 -0.05 1.93 10.39
N VAL A 161 -1.38 1.89 10.24
CA VAL A 161 -2.31 1.84 11.39
C VAL A 161 -2.17 0.54 12.17
N LYS A 162 -2.04 -0.60 11.48
CA LYS A 162 -1.93 -1.94 12.08
C LYS A 162 -0.47 -2.38 12.32
N SER A 163 0.51 -1.46 12.19
CA SER A 163 1.94 -1.78 12.28
C SER A 163 2.34 -2.39 13.63
N GLY A 164 1.75 -1.93 14.73
CA GLY A 164 2.02 -2.48 16.05
C GLY A 164 1.57 -3.94 16.19
N GLU A 165 0.36 -4.25 15.73
CA GLU A 165 -0.18 -5.61 15.76
C GLU A 165 0.62 -6.54 14.84
N LEU A 166 0.93 -6.07 13.62
CA LEU A 166 1.76 -6.82 12.66
C LEU A 166 3.17 -7.07 13.19
N PHE A 167 3.77 -6.10 13.88
CA PHE A 167 5.09 -6.26 14.49
C PHE A 167 5.08 -7.36 15.58
N ILE A 168 4.06 -7.38 16.44
CA ILE A 168 3.93 -8.41 17.47
C ILE A 168 3.83 -9.80 16.84
N VAL A 169 3.00 -9.95 15.80
CA VAL A 169 2.86 -11.24 15.11
C VAL A 169 4.15 -11.65 14.39
N ALA A 170 4.82 -10.72 13.70
CA ALA A 170 6.09 -10.99 13.04
C ALA A 170 7.18 -11.40 14.06
N PHE A 171 7.26 -10.70 15.17
CA PHE A 171 8.19 -11.02 16.26
C PHE A 171 7.92 -12.38 16.85
N THR A 172 6.65 -12.71 17.12
CA THR A 172 6.23 -14.03 17.59
C THR A 172 6.57 -15.13 16.59
N ALA A 173 6.38 -14.87 15.28
CA ALA A 173 6.74 -15.81 14.22
C ALA A 173 8.25 -16.13 14.21
N VAL A 174 9.09 -15.12 14.39
CA VAL A 174 10.55 -15.32 14.50
C VAL A 174 10.93 -16.16 15.74
N ILE A 175 10.30 -15.90 16.89
CA ILE A 175 10.55 -16.70 18.09
C ILE A 175 10.13 -18.15 17.86
N VAL A 176 8.93 -18.38 17.35
CA VAL A 176 8.42 -19.73 17.06
C VAL A 176 9.33 -20.43 16.05
N LEU A 177 9.77 -19.75 15.01
CA LEU A 177 10.69 -20.28 14.01
C LEU A 177 11.99 -20.77 14.68
N ILE A 178 12.63 -19.94 15.51
CA ILE A 178 13.90 -20.28 16.17
C ILE A 178 13.70 -21.49 17.10
N VAL A 179 12.66 -21.47 17.92
CA VAL A 179 12.37 -22.56 18.89
C VAL A 179 12.03 -23.86 18.16
N ALA A 180 11.15 -23.81 17.17
CA ALA A 180 10.72 -24.98 16.40
C ALA A 180 11.90 -25.60 15.63
N SER A 181 12.71 -24.75 14.97
CA SER A 181 13.89 -25.20 14.20
C SER A 181 14.97 -25.79 15.12
N SER A 182 15.21 -25.18 16.28
CA SER A 182 16.15 -25.72 17.26
C SER A 182 15.68 -27.07 17.78
N ALA A 183 14.39 -27.21 18.13
CA ALA A 183 13.82 -28.46 18.58
C ALA A 183 13.94 -29.56 17.50
N MET A 184 13.62 -29.23 16.24
CA MET A 184 13.73 -30.16 15.12
C MET A 184 15.19 -30.58 14.88
N TYR A 185 16.14 -29.64 14.90
CA TYR A 185 17.56 -29.94 14.78
C TYR A 185 18.01 -30.96 15.83
N TYR A 186 17.71 -30.77 17.11
CA TYR A 186 18.13 -31.70 18.17
C TYR A 186 17.47 -33.09 18.03
N VAL A 187 16.22 -33.16 17.58
CA VAL A 187 15.49 -34.42 17.41
C VAL A 187 16.04 -35.22 16.21
N GLU A 188 16.36 -34.55 15.11
CA GLU A 188 16.84 -35.21 13.89
C GLU A 188 18.37 -35.43 13.88
N PHE A 189 19.14 -34.59 14.57
CA PHE A 189 20.59 -34.71 14.66
C PHE A 189 21.03 -36.07 15.21
N ALA A 190 20.33 -36.61 16.20
CA ALA A 190 20.62 -37.90 16.82
C ALA A 190 20.47 -39.07 15.82
N SER A 191 19.70 -38.92 14.75
CA SER A 191 19.47 -39.95 13.73
C SER A 191 20.51 -39.98 12.61
N HIS A 192 21.58 -39.16 12.70
CA HIS A 192 22.58 -38.98 11.63
C HIS A 192 21.92 -38.61 10.29
N SER A 193 20.79 -37.93 10.33
CA SER A 193 20.13 -37.38 9.14
C SER A 193 21.07 -36.35 8.49
N SER A 194 21.42 -36.57 7.24
CA SER A 194 22.29 -35.68 6.47
C SER A 194 21.63 -34.33 6.11
N THR A 195 20.35 -34.18 6.40
CA THR A 195 19.54 -33.02 6.02
C THR A 195 19.51 -31.92 7.08
N PHE A 196 19.45 -32.28 8.37
CA PHE A 196 19.42 -31.32 9.48
C PHE A 196 20.83 -31.14 10.08
N THR A 197 21.74 -30.51 9.34
CA THR A 197 23.17 -30.42 9.72
C THR A 197 23.44 -29.28 10.72
N SER A 198 22.58 -28.27 10.74
CA SER A 198 22.70 -27.10 11.61
C SER A 198 21.33 -26.50 11.94
N ILE A 199 21.27 -25.64 12.97
CA ILE A 199 20.07 -24.87 13.28
C ILE A 199 19.64 -23.97 12.11
N PRO A 200 20.53 -23.25 11.39
CA PRO A 200 20.17 -22.52 10.18
C PRO A 200 19.53 -23.38 9.09
N ASP A 201 20.01 -24.61 8.87
CA ASP A 201 19.36 -25.53 7.91
C ASP A 201 17.96 -25.92 8.39
N ALA A 202 17.80 -26.22 9.68
CA ALA A 202 16.49 -26.47 10.28
C ALA A 202 15.58 -25.25 10.22
N MET A 203 16.11 -24.02 10.24
CA MET A 203 15.32 -22.80 10.04
C MET A 203 14.77 -22.69 8.61
N TRP A 204 15.52 -23.13 7.61
CA TRP A 204 14.98 -23.23 6.25
C TRP A 204 13.72 -24.12 6.21
N TRP A 205 13.84 -25.35 6.74
CA TRP A 205 12.69 -26.25 6.88
C TRP A 205 11.56 -25.62 7.72
N GLY A 206 11.91 -24.91 8.81
CA GLY A 206 10.95 -24.23 9.67
C GLY A 206 10.16 -23.14 8.93
N VAL A 207 10.83 -22.34 8.09
CA VAL A 207 10.17 -21.34 7.25
C VAL A 207 9.20 -22.01 6.30
N GLU A 208 9.62 -23.05 5.58
CA GLU A 208 8.76 -23.79 4.62
C GLU A 208 7.52 -24.37 5.30
N THR A 209 7.72 -24.96 6.48
CA THR A 209 6.64 -25.61 7.22
C THR A 209 5.67 -24.60 7.82
N LEU A 210 6.16 -23.57 8.49
CA LEU A 210 5.34 -22.52 9.10
C LEU A 210 4.56 -21.71 8.06
N THR A 211 5.19 -21.42 6.91
CA THR A 211 4.53 -20.71 5.81
C THR A 211 3.64 -21.62 4.95
N THR A 212 3.58 -22.91 5.24
CA THR A 212 2.81 -23.92 4.50
C THR A 212 3.25 -24.11 3.04
N VAL A 213 4.49 -23.72 2.68
CA VAL A 213 5.03 -23.90 1.32
C VAL A 213 5.42 -25.36 1.07
N GLY A 214 6.30 -25.93 1.94
CA GLY A 214 6.65 -27.33 1.94
C GLY A 214 7.29 -27.84 0.63
N TYR A 215 8.46 -27.31 0.23
CA TYR A 215 9.16 -27.79 -0.99
C TYR A 215 9.52 -29.28 -0.92
N GLY A 216 9.68 -29.83 0.30
CA GLY A 216 9.96 -31.25 0.48
C GLY A 216 11.43 -31.65 0.27
N ASP A 217 12.31 -30.69 0.14
CA ASP A 217 13.76 -30.90 0.07
C ASP A 217 14.36 -31.30 1.43
N MET A 218 13.73 -30.84 2.53
CA MET A 218 14.03 -31.19 3.90
C MET A 218 12.78 -31.75 4.59
N VAL A 219 12.87 -32.98 5.10
CA VAL A 219 11.76 -33.61 5.83
C VAL A 219 12.29 -34.38 7.06
N PRO A 220 11.58 -34.38 8.21
CA PRO A 220 11.97 -35.17 9.35
C PRO A 220 11.83 -36.66 9.04
N VAL A 221 12.84 -37.45 9.40
CA VAL A 221 12.87 -38.90 9.16
C VAL A 221 12.48 -39.69 10.40
N THR A 222 12.78 -39.17 11.61
CA THR A 222 12.47 -39.84 12.86
C THR A 222 10.98 -39.81 13.18
N PRO A 223 10.43 -40.80 13.88
CA PRO A 223 9.02 -40.78 14.32
C PRO A 223 8.73 -39.56 15.22
N LEU A 224 9.68 -39.19 16.10
CA LEU A 224 9.54 -38.03 16.98
C LEU A 224 9.60 -36.73 16.18
N GLY A 225 10.51 -36.61 15.20
CA GLY A 225 10.60 -35.47 14.30
C GLY A 225 9.32 -35.27 13.47
N LYS A 226 8.73 -36.37 12.97
CA LYS A 226 7.44 -36.33 12.26
C LYS A 226 6.30 -35.86 13.15
N ALA A 227 6.24 -36.34 14.40
CA ALA A 227 5.23 -35.91 15.35
C ALA A 227 5.39 -34.41 15.71
N LEU A 228 6.63 -33.98 15.96
CA LEU A 228 6.96 -32.58 16.22
C LEU A 228 6.63 -31.71 15.01
N GLY A 229 6.98 -32.16 13.79
CA GLY A 229 6.67 -31.48 12.54
C GLY A 229 5.17 -31.27 12.32
N ALA A 230 4.35 -32.27 12.66
CA ALA A 230 2.90 -32.14 12.58
C ALA A 230 2.37 -31.03 13.50
N VAL A 231 2.87 -30.96 14.76
CA VAL A 231 2.50 -29.89 15.70
C VAL A 231 2.94 -28.51 15.16
N ILE A 232 4.17 -28.39 14.68
CA ILE A 232 4.71 -27.16 14.13
C ILE A 232 3.90 -26.70 12.90
N ALA A 233 3.51 -27.62 12.04
CA ALA A 233 2.66 -27.32 10.88
C ALA A 233 1.31 -26.72 11.28
N VAL A 234 0.64 -27.29 12.26
CA VAL A 234 -0.63 -26.76 12.78
C VAL A 234 -0.44 -25.37 13.42
N MET A 235 0.64 -25.17 14.18
CA MET A 235 0.99 -23.86 14.75
C MET A 235 1.27 -22.84 13.64
N GLY A 236 1.93 -23.25 12.55
CA GLY A 236 2.20 -22.40 11.40
C GLY A 236 0.92 -21.86 10.77
N ILE A 237 -0.07 -22.73 10.53
CA ILE A 237 -1.36 -22.31 9.97
C ILE A 237 -2.01 -21.24 10.85
N ALA A 238 -2.06 -21.44 12.16
CA ALA A 238 -2.65 -20.48 13.10
C ALA A 238 -1.88 -19.15 13.10
N LEU A 239 -0.54 -19.20 13.11
CA LEU A 239 0.33 -18.03 13.16
C LEU A 239 0.22 -17.17 11.90
N PHE A 240 0.20 -17.79 10.71
CA PHE A 240 0.14 -17.06 9.43
C PHE A 240 -1.27 -16.58 9.04
N ALA A 241 -2.31 -17.11 9.71
CA ALA A 241 -3.67 -16.57 9.58
C ALA A 241 -3.84 -15.20 10.27
N LEU A 242 -3.05 -14.90 11.32
CA LEU A 242 -3.16 -13.64 12.08
C LEU A 242 -2.87 -12.39 11.24
N PRO A 243 -1.77 -12.28 10.47
CA PRO A 243 -1.52 -11.11 9.63
C PRO A 243 -2.64 -10.85 8.62
N ALA A 244 -3.19 -11.91 8.02
CA ALA A 244 -4.30 -11.81 7.08
C ALA A 244 -5.56 -11.26 7.75
N GLY A 245 -5.89 -11.73 8.97
CA GLY A 245 -7.00 -11.23 9.77
C GLY A 245 -6.82 -9.75 10.16
N ILE A 246 -5.63 -9.38 10.63
CA ILE A 246 -5.30 -8.00 11.02
C ILE A 246 -5.40 -7.04 9.82
N LEU A 247 -4.84 -7.42 8.68
CA LEU A 247 -4.96 -6.63 7.45
C LEU A 247 -6.41 -6.55 6.97
N GLY A 248 -7.14 -7.66 7.01
CA GLY A 248 -8.56 -7.71 6.64
C GLY A 248 -9.40 -6.74 7.48
N SER A 249 -9.23 -6.75 8.81
CA SER A 249 -9.91 -5.79 9.69
C SER A 249 -9.51 -4.34 9.38
N GLY A 250 -8.22 -4.07 9.14
CA GLY A 250 -7.73 -2.75 8.79
C GLY A 250 -8.31 -2.22 7.46
N PHE A 251 -8.43 -3.06 6.45
CA PHE A 251 -9.12 -2.70 5.20
C PHE A 251 -10.59 -2.42 5.42
N TYR A 252 -11.27 -3.25 6.20
CA TYR A 252 -12.68 -3.06 6.53
C TYR A 252 -12.91 -1.70 7.21
N GLU A 253 -12.10 -1.35 8.22
CA GLU A 253 -12.16 -0.05 8.90
C GLU A 253 -11.92 1.13 7.95
N GLU A 254 -10.92 1.01 7.04
CA GLU A 254 -10.61 2.07 6.08
C GLU A 254 -11.73 2.28 5.05
N PHE A 255 -12.36 1.20 4.58
CA PHE A 255 -13.50 1.29 3.68
C PHE A 255 -14.74 1.86 4.36
N GLN A 256 -15.01 1.52 5.62
CA GLN A 256 -16.09 2.11 6.40
C GLN A 256 -15.90 3.64 6.54
N LYS A 257 -14.68 4.07 6.94
CA LYS A 257 -14.35 5.50 7.05
C LYS A 257 -14.53 6.26 5.72
N ARG A 258 -14.24 5.63 4.60
CA ARG A 258 -14.49 6.24 3.28
C ARG A 258 -15.98 6.34 2.99
N ARG A 259 -16.74 5.27 3.23
CA ARG A 259 -18.19 5.28 3.07
C ARG A 259 -18.88 6.35 3.91
N GLU A 260 -18.46 6.55 5.14
CA GLU A 260 -18.97 7.61 6.01
C GLU A 260 -18.64 9.02 5.50
N LYS A 261 -17.46 9.21 4.91
CA LYS A 261 -17.07 10.48 4.28
C LYS A 261 -17.79 10.74 2.96
N ASP A 262 -18.02 9.68 2.18
CA ASP A 262 -18.66 9.72 0.87
C ASP A 262 -20.19 9.59 0.99
N ALA A 263 -20.72 9.22 2.18
CA ALA A 263 -22.16 9.25 2.46
C ALA A 263 -22.62 10.71 2.33
N PRO A 264 -23.39 11.03 1.28
CA PRO A 264 -23.66 12.42 0.98
C PRO A 264 -24.45 13.01 2.12
N ALA A 265 -24.33 14.33 2.29
CA ALA A 265 -25.25 15.17 3.05
C ALA A 265 -26.75 14.92 2.69
N SER A 266 -27.01 14.15 1.65
CA SER A 266 -28.34 13.68 1.26
C SER A 266 -29.02 12.81 2.31
N GLN A 267 -28.28 12.06 3.13
CA GLN A 267 -28.93 11.26 4.17
C GLN A 267 -29.36 12.12 5.34
N SER A 268 -28.55 13.11 5.74
CA SER A 268 -28.96 14.14 6.70
C SER A 268 -30.02 15.07 6.08
N GLN A 269 -29.92 15.37 4.81
CA GLN A 269 -30.90 16.19 4.08
C GLN A 269 -32.21 15.41 3.86
N PHE A 270 -32.15 14.10 3.59
CA PHE A 270 -33.34 13.23 3.51
C PHE A 270 -34.02 13.08 4.88
N LEU A 271 -33.24 12.92 5.94
CA LEU A 271 -33.76 12.87 7.32
C LEU A 271 -34.39 14.21 7.71
N CYS A 272 -33.70 15.33 7.44
CA CYS A 272 -34.25 16.67 7.69
C CYS A 272 -35.52 16.95 6.85
N THR A 273 -35.57 16.50 5.60
CA THR A 273 -36.76 16.68 4.74
C THR A 273 -37.89 15.80 5.24
N SER A 274 -37.64 14.54 5.60
CA SER A 274 -38.64 13.63 6.16
C SER A 274 -39.22 14.16 7.47
N ILE A 275 -38.39 14.67 8.39
CA ILE A 275 -38.82 15.25 9.66
C ILE A 275 -39.58 16.56 9.47
N ALA A 276 -39.17 17.39 8.51
CA ALA A 276 -39.88 18.61 8.16
C ALA A 276 -41.30 18.30 7.61
N ASP A 277 -41.44 17.25 6.80
CA ASP A 277 -42.73 16.77 6.28
C ASP A 277 -43.62 16.18 7.39
N GLU A 278 -43.02 15.46 8.38
CA GLU A 278 -43.78 14.97 9.55
C GLU A 278 -44.24 16.10 10.47
N ILE A 279 -43.39 17.10 10.70
CA ILE A 279 -43.79 18.30 11.48
C ILE A 279 -44.92 19.05 10.74
N LYS A 280 -44.86 19.15 9.42
CA LYS A 280 -45.90 19.80 8.63
C LYS A 280 -47.27 19.05 8.71
N LYS A 281 -47.23 17.72 8.62
CA LYS A 281 -48.43 16.88 8.81
C LYS A 281 -49.01 17.05 10.23
N ALA A 282 -48.14 17.07 11.25
CA ALA A 282 -48.59 17.31 12.63
C ALA A 282 -49.20 18.70 12.80
N ALA A 283 -48.68 19.74 12.10
CA ALA A 283 -49.27 21.09 12.11
C ALA A 283 -50.64 21.11 11.45
N GLU A 284 -50.88 20.37 10.34
CA GLU A 284 -52.15 20.23 9.70
C GLU A 284 -53.19 19.53 10.61
N LEU A 285 -52.75 18.52 11.41
CA LEU A 285 -53.61 17.85 12.40
C LEU A 285 -53.98 18.78 13.56
N ARG A 286 -53.07 19.66 13.99
CA ARG A 286 -53.38 20.71 14.96
C ARG A 286 -54.40 21.72 14.43
N ASP A 287 -54.21 22.19 13.22
CA ASP A 287 -55.07 23.20 12.60
C ASP A 287 -56.49 22.66 12.31
N SER A 288 -56.61 21.32 12.11
CA SER A 288 -57.91 20.62 11.99
C SER A 288 -58.53 20.30 13.35
N GLY A 289 -57.91 20.64 14.48
CA GLY A 289 -58.41 20.42 15.83
C GLY A 289 -58.34 18.97 16.31
N ILE A 290 -57.60 18.09 15.62
CA ILE A 290 -57.44 16.68 15.97
C ILE A 290 -56.43 16.48 17.13
N ILE A 291 -55.40 17.32 17.17
CA ILE A 291 -54.41 17.35 18.28
C ILE A 291 -54.35 18.72 18.92
N THR A 292 -54.06 18.78 20.20
CA THR A 292 -53.90 20.01 20.96
C THR A 292 -52.54 20.66 20.69
N LEU A 293 -52.38 21.94 21.04
CA LEU A 293 -51.12 22.66 20.88
C LEU A 293 -50.00 22.02 21.72
N LEU A 294 -50.29 21.51 22.90
CA LEU A 294 -49.34 20.83 23.78
C LEU A 294 -48.86 19.53 23.20
N GLU A 295 -49.72 18.72 22.61
CA GLU A 295 -49.37 17.45 21.94
C GLU A 295 -48.53 17.70 20.68
N PHE A 296 -48.84 18.77 19.93
CA PHE A 296 -48.01 19.18 18.79
C PHE A 296 -46.59 19.58 19.21
N GLU A 297 -46.46 20.40 20.27
CA GLU A 297 -45.14 20.83 20.76
C GLU A 297 -44.31 19.67 21.30
N ASP A 298 -44.95 18.74 22.01
CA ASP A 298 -44.26 17.54 22.52
C ASP A 298 -43.79 16.64 21.36
N TYR A 299 -44.61 16.38 20.36
CA TYR A 299 -44.25 15.60 19.19
C TYR A 299 -43.14 16.26 18.36
N LYS A 300 -43.21 17.56 18.14
CA LYS A 300 -42.18 18.34 17.47
C LYS A 300 -40.85 18.26 18.21
N ASN A 301 -40.85 18.43 19.54
CA ASN A 301 -39.64 18.36 20.35
C ASN A 301 -39.04 16.95 20.35
N GLN A 302 -39.84 15.92 20.31
CA GLN A 302 -39.42 14.52 20.21
C GLN A 302 -38.73 14.24 18.85
N LEU A 303 -39.30 14.73 17.74
CA LEU A 303 -38.70 14.64 16.42
C LEU A 303 -37.37 15.43 16.31
N LEU A 304 -37.31 16.63 16.88
CA LEU A 304 -36.08 17.44 16.87
C LEU A 304 -34.96 16.81 17.71
N ARG A 305 -35.29 16.21 18.87
CA ARG A 305 -34.32 15.47 19.68
C ARG A 305 -33.78 14.22 19.00
N SER A 306 -34.55 13.57 18.13
CA SER A 306 -34.09 12.42 17.35
C SER A 306 -33.03 12.79 16.29
N VAL A 307 -32.96 14.06 15.89
CA VAL A 307 -31.92 14.61 14.99
C VAL A 307 -30.66 15.01 15.76
N GLU A 308 -30.81 15.55 16.97
CA GLU A 308 -29.72 16.05 17.80
C GLU A 308 -28.99 14.93 18.55
N ALA A 309 -29.57 13.75 18.71
CA ALA A 309 -28.89 12.62 19.34
C ALA A 309 -27.90 12.01 18.34
N PRO A 310 -26.56 12.21 18.51
CA PRO A 310 -25.60 11.48 17.71
C PRO A 310 -25.81 9.99 17.96
N GLN A 311 -25.73 9.16 16.89
CA GLN A 311 -25.79 7.69 16.94
C GLN A 311 -24.57 7.08 17.69
N TYR A 312 -24.28 7.54 18.89
CA TYR A 312 -23.21 7.03 19.77
C TYR A 312 -23.75 6.09 20.87
N GLY A 313 -24.95 5.52 20.69
CA GLY A 313 -25.67 4.79 21.73
C GLY A 313 -25.55 3.26 21.74
N ASN A 314 -24.69 2.59 20.97
CA ASN A 314 -24.66 1.12 20.96
C ASN A 314 -23.29 0.45 21.18
N LEU A 315 -22.29 1.13 21.76
CA LEU A 315 -20.99 0.50 22.05
C LEU A 315 -20.62 0.41 23.53
N GLU A 316 -21.48 0.81 24.44
CA GLU A 316 -21.18 0.73 25.90
C GLU A 316 -21.94 -0.35 26.68
N SER A 317 -22.88 -1.10 26.08
CA SER A 317 -23.60 -2.15 26.81
C SER A 317 -22.93 -3.53 26.80
N ASP A 318 -21.79 -3.71 26.13
CA ASP A 318 -21.11 -5.02 26.01
C ASP A 318 -19.81 -5.12 26.84
N ARG A 319 -19.57 -4.20 27.77
CA ARG A 319 -18.41 -4.24 28.68
C ARG A 319 -18.74 -4.61 30.15
N SER A 320 -19.94 -5.08 30.40
CA SER A 320 -20.29 -5.56 31.74
C SER A 320 -21.06 -6.90 31.67
N ASN A 321 -20.37 -7.97 31.27
CA ASN A 321 -20.64 -9.34 31.69
C ASN A 321 -19.39 -10.20 31.48
#